data_b2347f77e14233c26b2a4575515aecf4
#
_entry.id   b2347f77e14233c26b2a4575515aecf4
#
_cell.length_a   1.000
_cell.length_b   1.000
_cell.length_c   1.000
_cell.angle_alpha   90.00
_cell.angle_beta   90.00
_cell.angle_gamma   90.00
#
_symmetry.space_group_name_H-M   'P 1'
#
loop_
_entity.id
_entity.type
_entity.pdbx_description
1 polymer ?
#
loop_
_entity_poly.entity_id
_entity_poly.type
_entity_poly.pdbx_seq_one_letter_code
_entity_poly.pdbx_strand_id
1 'polypeptide(L)'
;MAANEYHFLTPWFIPGATVEQVWALVSDATSFPTWWRSVFLEVSVEQEPEDGSGVGKRLRYHTKGYLPYHLYWTGTVAAIEPPTMIEIAASGDFNGVGRWTLSQRENGVYVALDWRITVDQWFVKKFAFIMNPLFAWNHRWAMACGEEGLIVHFGRLKLKGAGA
;
A
#
# COMPACT_ATOMS: atom_id res chain seq x y z
N MET A 1 6.60 -15.76 -17.16
CA MET A 1 5.45 -15.09 -16.56
C MET A 1 4.35 -14.97 -17.62
N ALA A 2 3.11 -15.24 -17.25
CA ALA A 2 2.01 -14.98 -18.16
C ALA A 2 1.97 -13.49 -18.52
N ALA A 3 1.48 -13.13 -19.72
CA ALA A 3 1.52 -11.75 -20.23
C ALA A 3 0.77 -10.70 -19.39
N ASN A 4 0.13 -11.10 -18.29
CA ASN A 4 -0.73 -10.29 -17.46
C ASN A 4 -0.29 -10.25 -15.99
N GLU A 5 0.88 -10.78 -15.66
CA GLU A 5 1.42 -10.82 -14.29
C GLU A 5 2.49 -9.75 -14.13
N TYR A 6 2.40 -9.01 -13.04
CA TYR A 6 3.37 -7.99 -12.65
C TYR A 6 3.88 -8.26 -11.24
N HIS A 7 5.17 -8.11 -11.04
CA HIS A 7 5.80 -8.24 -9.75
C HIS A 7 6.63 -6.98 -9.46
N PHE A 8 6.30 -6.31 -8.39
CA PHE A 8 6.99 -5.10 -7.93
C PHE A 8 7.53 -5.32 -6.52
N LEU A 9 8.82 -5.10 -6.35
CA LEU A 9 9.46 -5.03 -5.04
C LEU A 9 9.88 -3.58 -4.81
N THR A 10 9.26 -2.94 -3.83
CA THR A 10 9.47 -1.52 -3.55
C THR A 10 10.03 -1.34 -2.15
N PRO A 11 11.27 -0.89 -2.01
CA PRO A 11 11.85 -0.54 -0.72
C PRO A 11 11.54 0.91 -0.34
N TRP A 12 11.25 1.15 0.94
CA TRP A 12 11.22 2.47 1.57
C TRP A 12 12.16 2.53 2.76
N PHE A 13 12.61 3.72 3.10
CA PHE A 13 13.35 3.97 4.34
C PHE A 13 12.76 5.17 5.07
N ILE A 14 12.28 4.95 6.31
CA ILE A 14 11.66 5.99 7.14
C ILE A 14 12.65 6.40 8.22
N PRO A 15 13.34 7.54 8.04
CA PRO A 15 14.41 7.94 8.95
C PRO A 15 13.87 8.36 10.31
N GLY A 16 14.58 7.98 11.37
CA GLY A 16 14.29 8.37 12.74
C GLY A 16 12.99 7.83 13.32
N ALA A 17 12.38 6.83 12.68
CA ALA A 17 11.17 6.14 13.15
C ALA A 17 11.52 4.85 13.90
N THR A 18 10.58 4.38 14.73
CA THR A 18 10.57 3.01 15.25
C THR A 18 9.62 2.15 14.44
N VAL A 19 9.85 0.83 14.45
CA VAL A 19 9.02 -0.11 13.70
C VAL A 19 7.55 -0.04 14.14
N GLU A 20 7.26 0.18 15.42
CA GLU A 20 5.91 0.33 15.96
C GLU A 20 5.22 1.57 15.42
N GLN A 21 5.96 2.68 15.30
CA GLN A 21 5.42 3.94 14.77
C GLN A 21 5.05 3.83 13.29
N VAL A 22 5.90 3.18 12.48
CA VAL A 22 5.61 2.95 11.07
C VAL A 22 4.49 1.92 10.91
N TRP A 23 4.52 0.86 11.74
CA TRP A 23 3.48 -0.16 11.76
C TRP A 23 2.09 0.43 11.99
N ALA A 24 1.94 1.32 12.96
CA ALA A 24 0.66 1.96 13.27
C ALA A 24 0.04 2.69 12.06
N LEU A 25 0.87 3.20 11.15
CA LEU A 25 0.41 3.90 9.94
C LEU A 25 0.19 2.94 8.76
N VAL A 26 1.08 1.96 8.57
CA VAL A 26 1.01 1.02 7.44
C VAL A 26 -0.08 -0.03 7.64
N SER A 27 -0.30 -0.50 8.87
CA SER A 27 -1.33 -1.50 9.18
C SER A 27 -2.76 -0.93 9.22
N ASP A 28 -2.90 0.38 9.40
CA ASP A 28 -4.19 1.06 9.32
C ASP A 28 -4.38 1.75 7.96
N ALA A 29 -4.85 0.99 6.99
CA ALA A 29 -5.09 1.51 5.64
C ALA A 29 -6.15 2.62 5.59
N THR A 30 -7.02 2.77 6.59
CA THR A 30 -7.98 3.87 6.66
C THR A 30 -7.29 5.23 6.82
N SER A 31 -6.04 5.24 7.28
CA SER A 31 -5.20 6.43 7.39
C SER A 31 -4.56 6.87 6.06
N PHE A 32 -4.49 5.99 5.05
CA PHE A 32 -3.79 6.25 3.79
C PHE A 32 -4.26 7.53 3.07
N PRO A 33 -5.56 7.87 3.00
CA PRO A 33 -6.00 9.13 2.42
C PRO A 33 -5.45 10.38 3.12
N THR A 34 -4.91 10.26 4.34
CA THR A 34 -4.33 11.37 5.08
C THR A 34 -2.90 11.67 4.67
N TRP A 35 -2.09 10.63 4.47
CA TRP A 35 -0.66 10.78 4.16
C TRP A 35 -0.25 10.30 2.77
N TRP A 36 -1.09 9.48 2.11
CA TRP A 36 -0.88 8.99 0.75
C TRP A 36 -2.02 9.42 -0.21
N ARG A 37 -2.54 10.59 0.01
CA ARG A 37 -3.75 11.13 -0.63
C ARG A 37 -3.66 11.30 -2.15
N SER A 38 -2.45 11.36 -2.71
CA SER A 38 -2.24 11.42 -4.16
C SER A 38 -2.61 10.11 -4.87
N VAL A 39 -2.65 9.00 -4.14
CA VAL A 39 -2.97 7.66 -4.64
C VAL A 39 -4.25 7.12 -4.02
N PHE A 40 -4.40 7.17 -2.70
CA PHE A 40 -5.58 6.68 -1.99
C PHE A 40 -6.56 7.83 -1.77
N LEU A 41 -7.65 7.81 -2.51
CA LEU A 41 -8.70 8.85 -2.43
C LEU A 41 -9.69 8.53 -1.30
N GLU A 42 -10.02 7.26 -1.14
CA GLU A 42 -10.91 6.76 -0.11
C GLU A 42 -10.54 5.34 0.28
N VAL A 43 -10.60 5.05 1.57
CA VAL A 43 -10.51 3.69 2.12
C VAL A 43 -11.60 3.53 3.17
N SER A 44 -12.41 2.49 3.03
CA SER A 44 -13.49 2.18 3.97
C SER A 44 -13.45 0.72 4.40
N VAL A 45 -13.82 0.47 5.66
CA VAL A 45 -13.94 -0.89 6.18
C VAL A 45 -15.25 -1.50 5.71
N GLU A 46 -15.19 -2.63 5.04
CA GLU A 46 -16.36 -3.44 4.65
C GLU A 46 -16.70 -4.49 5.70
N GLN A 47 -15.67 -5.08 6.31
CA GLN A 47 -15.86 -6.15 7.28
C GLN A 47 -14.70 -6.15 8.29
N GLU A 48 -15.06 -6.19 9.56
CA GLU A 48 -14.12 -6.45 10.66
C GLU A 48 -14.10 -7.96 10.96
N PRO A 49 -12.96 -8.54 11.33
CA PRO A 49 -12.89 -9.94 11.76
C PRO A 49 -13.57 -10.12 13.14
N GLU A 50 -14.32 -11.19 13.31
CA GLU A 50 -15.05 -11.46 14.54
C GLU A 50 -14.13 -11.81 15.73
N ASP A 51 -12.95 -12.37 15.45
CA ASP A 51 -11.98 -12.84 16.43
C ASP A 51 -10.97 -11.78 16.91
N GLY A 52 -11.02 -10.58 16.33
CA GLY A 52 -10.08 -9.50 16.66
C GLY A 52 -8.62 -9.75 16.22
N SER A 53 -8.34 -10.82 15.48
CA SER A 53 -6.99 -11.17 15.00
C SER A 53 -6.46 -10.18 13.96
N GLY A 54 -7.37 -9.47 13.29
CA GLY A 54 -7.08 -8.66 12.13
C GLY A 54 -7.09 -9.45 10.80
N VAL A 55 -6.91 -10.77 10.82
CA VAL A 55 -7.02 -11.62 9.64
C VAL A 55 -8.48 -11.68 9.19
N GLY A 56 -8.73 -11.56 7.89
CA GLY A 56 -10.08 -11.50 7.32
C GLY A 56 -10.69 -10.10 7.31
N LYS A 57 -10.04 -9.09 7.91
CA LYS A 57 -10.46 -7.69 7.76
C LYS A 57 -10.51 -7.33 6.29
N ARG A 58 -11.64 -6.82 5.85
CA ARG A 58 -11.87 -6.44 4.46
C ARG A 58 -12.07 -4.94 4.34
N LEU A 59 -11.33 -4.34 3.42
CA LEU A 59 -11.39 -2.91 3.14
C LEU A 59 -11.65 -2.69 1.65
N ARG A 60 -12.45 -1.66 1.35
CA ARG A 60 -12.66 -1.16 0.00
C ARG A 60 -11.75 0.02 -0.25
N TYR A 61 -11.11 0.03 -1.39
CA TYR A 61 -10.17 1.05 -1.81
C TYR A 61 -10.65 1.74 -3.08
N HIS A 62 -10.57 3.06 -3.08
CA HIS A 62 -10.67 3.91 -4.26
C HIS A 62 -9.32 4.59 -4.45
N THR A 63 -8.60 4.18 -5.48
CA THR A 63 -7.25 4.65 -5.76
C THR A 63 -7.12 5.23 -7.15
N LYS A 64 -6.08 6.04 -7.36
CA LYS A 64 -5.66 6.52 -8.67
C LYS A 64 -4.14 6.46 -8.80
N GLY A 65 -3.66 6.43 -10.04
CA GLY A 65 -2.26 6.69 -10.35
C GLY A 65 -2.03 8.13 -10.82
N TYR A 66 -0.90 8.35 -11.45
CA TYR A 66 -0.61 9.60 -12.15
C TYR A 66 -1.55 9.79 -13.36
N LEU A 67 -1.89 8.70 -14.02
CA LEU A 67 -2.80 8.71 -15.16
C LEU A 67 -4.25 8.97 -14.71
N PRO A 68 -5.09 9.57 -15.56
CA PRO A 68 -6.45 9.98 -15.20
C PRO A 68 -7.44 8.80 -15.20
N TYR A 69 -7.09 7.70 -14.54
CA TYR A 69 -8.00 6.59 -14.30
C TYR A 69 -8.08 6.26 -12.82
N HIS A 70 -9.22 5.78 -12.40
CA HIS A 70 -9.51 5.36 -11.04
C HIS A 70 -9.59 3.84 -10.98
N LEU A 71 -9.14 3.29 -9.87
CA LEU A 71 -9.17 1.85 -9.58
C LEU A 71 -9.99 1.62 -8.31
N TYR A 72 -10.91 0.66 -8.41
CA TYR A 72 -11.76 0.22 -7.31
C TYR A 72 -11.45 -1.25 -7.02
N TRP A 73 -11.03 -1.50 -5.81
CA TRP A 73 -10.63 -2.84 -5.42
C TRP A 73 -10.87 -3.08 -3.93
N THR A 74 -10.92 -4.34 -3.54
CA THR A 74 -11.06 -4.79 -2.17
C THR A 74 -9.80 -5.50 -1.72
N GLY A 75 -9.28 -5.15 -0.55
CA GLY A 75 -8.18 -5.86 0.09
C GLY A 75 -8.68 -6.61 1.32
N THR A 76 -8.32 -7.89 1.40
CA THR A 76 -8.59 -8.73 2.57
C THR A 76 -7.26 -9.08 3.24
N VAL A 77 -7.14 -8.84 4.54
CA VAL A 77 -5.95 -9.22 5.30
C VAL A 77 -5.87 -10.74 5.34
N ALA A 78 -4.85 -11.30 4.69
CA ALA A 78 -4.61 -12.74 4.59
C ALA A 78 -3.72 -13.25 5.71
N ALA A 79 -2.75 -12.44 6.15
CA ALA A 79 -1.86 -12.75 7.27
C ALA A 79 -1.39 -11.44 7.93
N ILE A 80 -1.12 -11.50 9.22
CA ILE A 80 -0.61 -10.37 9.98
C ILE A 80 0.29 -10.83 11.12
N GLU A 81 1.47 -10.24 11.23
CA GLU A 81 2.47 -10.47 12.28
C GLU A 81 2.96 -9.12 12.80
N PRO A 82 2.26 -8.50 13.76
CA PRO A 82 2.66 -7.20 14.30
C PRO A 82 3.99 -7.28 15.04
N PRO A 83 4.88 -6.28 14.89
CA PRO A 83 4.76 -5.08 14.05
C PRO A 83 5.52 -5.21 12.73
N THR A 84 5.72 -6.41 12.21
CA THR A 84 6.72 -6.68 11.16
C THR A 84 6.15 -7.09 9.81
N MET A 85 4.91 -7.62 9.75
CA MET A 85 4.38 -8.12 8.48
C MET A 85 2.85 -8.02 8.42
N ILE A 86 2.35 -7.60 7.25
CA ILE A 86 0.94 -7.73 6.87
C ILE A 86 0.85 -8.11 5.40
N GLU A 87 0.01 -9.10 5.11
CA GLU A 87 -0.28 -9.58 3.76
C GLU A 87 -1.75 -9.32 3.42
N ILE A 88 -1.98 -8.82 2.23
CA ILE A 88 -3.31 -8.44 1.74
C ILE A 88 -3.57 -9.13 0.40
N ALA A 89 -4.67 -9.85 0.31
CA ALA A 89 -5.20 -10.36 -0.94
C ALA A 89 -6.11 -9.30 -1.57
N ALA A 90 -5.79 -8.86 -2.77
CA ALA A 90 -6.54 -7.87 -3.53
C ALA A 90 -7.43 -8.51 -4.58
N SER A 91 -8.62 -7.95 -4.77
CA SER A 91 -9.57 -8.33 -5.81
C SER A 91 -10.37 -7.11 -6.30
N GLY A 92 -10.76 -7.10 -7.56
CA GLY A 92 -11.48 -5.99 -8.17
C GLY A 92 -10.93 -5.65 -9.55
N ASP A 93 -10.62 -4.40 -9.81
CA ASP A 93 -10.03 -3.95 -11.08
C ASP A 93 -8.68 -4.64 -11.38
N PHE A 94 -8.05 -5.19 -10.38
CA PHE A 94 -6.94 -6.14 -10.49
C PHE A 94 -7.03 -7.18 -9.36
N ASN A 95 -6.34 -8.30 -9.52
CA ASN A 95 -6.23 -9.33 -8.50
C ASN A 95 -4.76 -9.48 -8.10
N GLY A 96 -4.48 -9.83 -6.85
CA GLY A 96 -3.10 -10.01 -6.45
C GLY A 96 -2.88 -10.16 -4.96
N VAL A 97 -1.61 -10.18 -4.59
CA VAL A 97 -1.17 -10.24 -3.20
C VAL A 97 -0.11 -9.17 -2.95
N GLY A 98 -0.31 -8.39 -1.91
CA GLY A 98 0.64 -7.41 -1.41
C GLY A 98 1.14 -7.78 -0.03
N ARG A 99 2.45 -7.87 0.16
CA ARG A 99 3.06 -8.13 1.46
C ARG A 99 3.94 -6.96 1.86
N TRP A 100 3.58 -6.33 2.97
CA TRP A 100 4.43 -5.37 3.66
C TRP A 100 5.30 -6.08 4.68
N THR A 101 6.58 -5.77 4.68
CA THR A 101 7.51 -6.19 5.73
C THR A 101 8.27 -4.98 6.27
N LEU A 102 8.37 -4.91 7.60
CA LEU A 102 9.04 -3.82 8.30
C LEU A 102 10.20 -4.38 9.13
N SER A 103 11.33 -3.70 9.10
CA SER A 103 12.48 -4.07 9.94
C SER A 103 13.15 -2.82 10.51
N GLN A 104 13.41 -2.84 11.84
CA GLN A 104 14.15 -1.79 12.50
C GLN A 104 15.60 -1.77 12.01
N ARG A 105 16.10 -0.57 11.72
CA ARG A 105 17.51 -0.29 11.42
C ARG A 105 18.01 0.76 12.41
N GLU A 106 19.35 0.94 12.45
CA GLU A 106 20.02 1.85 13.36
C GLU A 106 19.42 3.28 13.33
N ASN A 107 19.14 3.80 12.12
CA ASN A 107 18.70 5.19 11.92
C ASN A 107 17.24 5.29 11.41
N GLY A 108 16.43 4.26 11.54
CA GLY A 108 15.05 4.27 11.06
C GLY A 108 14.48 2.90 10.78
N VAL A 109 13.46 2.86 9.95
CA VAL A 109 12.76 1.62 9.57
C VAL A 109 12.89 1.38 8.08
N TYR A 110 13.35 0.18 7.72
CA TYR A 110 13.27 -0.33 6.37
C TYR A 110 11.92 -1.00 6.17
N VAL A 111 11.21 -0.58 5.12
CA VAL A 111 9.92 -1.13 4.71
C VAL A 111 10.07 -1.69 3.31
N ALA A 112 9.56 -2.89 3.07
CA ALA A 112 9.48 -3.46 1.74
C ALA A 112 8.02 -3.85 1.42
N LEU A 113 7.57 -3.48 0.24
CA LEU A 113 6.32 -3.95 -0.33
C LEU A 113 6.64 -4.90 -1.50
N ASP A 114 6.32 -6.17 -1.32
CA ASP A 114 6.26 -7.17 -2.39
C ASP A 114 4.83 -7.21 -2.93
N TRP A 115 4.64 -6.73 -4.17
CA TRP A 115 3.34 -6.60 -4.80
C TRP A 115 3.28 -7.42 -6.08
N ARG A 116 2.44 -8.45 -6.07
CA ARG A 116 2.22 -9.36 -7.21
C ARG A 116 0.79 -9.24 -7.64
N ILE A 117 0.60 -8.78 -8.87
CA ILE A 117 -0.73 -8.55 -9.42
C ILE A 117 -0.92 -9.23 -10.75
N THR A 118 -2.15 -9.66 -10.97
CA THR A 118 -2.65 -10.16 -12.24
C THR A 118 -3.76 -9.24 -12.71
N VAL A 119 -3.69 -8.80 -13.95
CA VAL A 119 -4.67 -7.91 -14.57
C VAL A 119 -5.48 -8.70 -15.56
N ASP A 120 -6.81 -8.52 -15.56
CA ASP A 120 -7.69 -9.22 -16.47
C ASP A 120 -7.39 -8.94 -17.94
N GLN A 121 -7.54 -9.96 -18.79
CA GLN A 121 -7.28 -9.85 -20.23
C GLN A 121 -8.06 -8.72 -20.90
N TRP A 122 -9.25 -8.36 -20.38
CA TRP A 122 -10.03 -7.25 -20.88
C TRP A 122 -9.32 -5.92 -20.70
N PHE A 123 -8.78 -5.68 -19.50
CA PHE A 123 -8.04 -4.46 -19.17
C PHE A 123 -6.76 -4.38 -20.00
N VAL A 124 -6.03 -5.49 -20.14
CA VAL A 124 -4.82 -5.59 -20.96
C VAL A 124 -5.13 -5.36 -22.43
N LYS A 125 -6.17 -5.96 -22.98
CA LYS A 125 -6.56 -5.77 -24.42
C LYS A 125 -6.93 -4.32 -24.73
N LYS A 126 -7.56 -3.62 -23.80
CA LYS A 126 -7.96 -2.22 -23.98
C LYS A 126 -6.78 -1.25 -23.87
N PHE A 127 -5.73 -1.61 -23.14
CA PHE A 127 -4.61 -0.75 -22.80
C PHE A 127 -3.22 -1.34 -23.10
N ALA A 128 -3.14 -2.55 -23.67
CA ALA A 128 -1.89 -3.33 -23.83
C ALA A 128 -0.76 -2.59 -24.58
N PHE A 129 -1.09 -1.71 -25.49
CA PHE A 129 -0.11 -0.96 -26.28
C PHE A 129 0.62 0.12 -25.46
N ILE A 130 -0.01 0.60 -24.38
CA ILE A 130 0.51 1.71 -23.56
C ILE A 130 1.01 1.19 -22.19
N MET A 131 0.65 -0.05 -21.82
CA MET A 131 0.61 -0.47 -20.42
C MET A 131 1.95 -0.91 -19.80
N ASN A 132 2.84 -1.62 -20.50
CA ASN A 132 3.99 -2.22 -19.80
C ASN A 132 4.98 -1.22 -19.20
N PRO A 133 5.58 -0.29 -19.95
CA PRO A 133 6.48 0.70 -19.34
C PRO A 133 5.74 1.75 -18.53
N LEU A 134 4.52 2.11 -18.92
CA LEU A 134 3.72 3.14 -18.28
C LEU A 134 3.14 2.65 -16.96
N PHE A 135 2.77 1.39 -16.86
CA PHE A 135 2.26 0.78 -15.63
C PHE A 135 3.36 0.70 -14.55
N ALA A 136 4.55 0.23 -14.92
CA ALA A 136 5.70 0.19 -14.03
C ALA A 136 6.14 1.60 -13.58
N TRP A 137 6.10 2.58 -14.48
CA TRP A 137 6.38 3.99 -14.16
C TRP A 137 5.31 4.57 -13.22
N ASN A 138 4.03 4.33 -13.51
CA ASN A 138 2.92 4.77 -12.67
C ASN A 138 2.97 4.17 -11.26
N HIS A 139 3.33 2.88 -11.16
CA HIS A 139 3.54 2.22 -9.87
C HIS A 139 4.69 2.88 -9.10
N ARG A 140 5.86 3.10 -9.74
CA ARG A 140 6.99 3.77 -9.09
C ARG A 140 6.62 5.17 -8.60
N TRP A 141 5.88 5.94 -9.39
CA TRP A 141 5.40 7.26 -8.99
C TRP A 141 4.48 7.16 -7.77
N ALA A 142 3.51 6.24 -7.79
CA ALA A 142 2.58 6.04 -6.69
C ALA A 142 3.31 5.67 -5.40
N MET A 143 4.31 4.78 -5.49
CA MET A 143 5.09 4.34 -4.35
C MET A 143 6.01 5.45 -3.81
N ALA A 144 6.62 6.27 -4.66
CA ALA A 144 7.41 7.43 -4.25
C ALA A 144 6.55 8.46 -3.49
N CYS A 145 5.33 8.71 -3.96
CA CYS A 145 4.36 9.55 -3.25
C CYS A 145 4.01 9.00 -1.86
N GLY A 146 3.95 7.67 -1.74
CA GLY A 146 3.68 7.00 -0.47
C GLY A 146 4.82 7.17 0.54
N GLU A 147 6.04 6.92 0.13
CA GLU A 147 7.24 7.10 0.97
C GLU A 147 7.37 8.55 1.46
N GLU A 148 7.29 9.50 0.55
CA GLU A 148 7.35 10.93 0.87
C GLU A 148 6.21 11.34 1.81
N GLY A 149 4.99 10.91 1.50
CA GLY A 149 3.81 11.19 2.32
C GLY A 149 3.93 10.65 3.73
N LEU A 150 4.45 9.44 3.89
CA LEU A 150 4.68 8.81 5.19
C LEU A 150 5.75 9.56 6.00
N ILE A 151 6.88 9.91 5.36
CA ILE A 151 7.97 10.67 6.00
C ILE A 151 7.46 12.04 6.49
N VAL A 152 6.73 12.77 5.66
CA VAL A 152 6.17 14.08 6.00
C VAL A 152 5.15 13.97 7.13
N HIS A 153 4.26 12.98 7.07
CA HIS A 153 3.25 12.76 8.10
C HIS A 153 3.89 12.42 9.44
N PHE A 154 4.87 11.53 9.44
CA PHE A 154 5.63 11.14 10.61
C PHE A 154 6.39 12.34 11.24
N GLY A 155 7.02 13.18 10.41
CA GLY A 155 7.66 14.42 10.89
C GLY A 155 6.69 15.39 11.57
N ARG A 156 5.47 15.53 11.04
CA ARG A 156 4.42 16.36 11.65
C ARG A 156 3.93 15.80 12.99
N LEU A 157 3.83 14.48 13.14
CA LEU A 157 3.46 13.84 14.39
C LEU A 157 4.52 14.09 15.48
N LYS A 158 5.80 14.01 15.12
CA LYS A 158 6.90 14.33 16.04
C LYS A 158 6.86 15.77 16.54
N LEU A 159 6.61 16.73 15.65
CA LEU A 159 6.52 18.15 16.01
C LEU A 159 5.35 18.42 16.96
N LYS A 160 4.21 17.78 16.76
CA LYS A 160 3.05 17.91 17.66
C LYS A 160 3.31 17.28 19.04
N GLY A 161 4.01 16.15 19.09
CA GLY A 161 4.36 15.49 20.36
C GLY A 161 5.44 16.22 21.16
N ALA A 162 6.31 17.01 20.51
CA ALA A 162 7.33 17.80 21.17
C ALA A 162 6.83 19.15 21.73
N GLY A 163 5.62 19.57 21.34
CA GLY A 163 4.98 20.82 21.80
C GLY A 163 3.91 20.65 22.89
N ALA A 164 3.75 19.41 23.40
CA ALA A 164 2.86 19.06 24.51
C ALA A 164 3.68 18.70 25.75
#